data_f654dfe1a42cc71323251d89e9ea3fb0
#
_entry.id   f654dfe1a42cc71323251d89e9ea3fb0
#
_cell.length_a   1.000
_cell.length_b   1.000
_cell.length_c   1.000
_cell.angle_alpha   90.00
_cell.angle_beta   90.00
_cell.angle_gamma   90.00
#
_symmetry.space_group_name_H-M   'P 1'
#
loop_
_entity.id
_entity.type
_entity.pdbx_description
1 polymer ?
#
loop_
_entity_poly.entity_id
_entity_poly.type
_entity_poly.pdbx_seq_one_letter_code
_entity_poly.pdbx_strand_id
1 'polypeptide(L)'
;KELKKMSLKKRARVLDVGCGTGYFLAKCLEKGWSVKGVENNINARNVLPAIIFKDIVDGLKPLIYQSEKFDLITMWHSLEHLHDLKVVIQDMKKLLSPTGVILVACPNHKSFDASFYKENWAAYDAPRHLWHFDKKAMKALFLTHNFQLTETLPMLWDSFFVSILSEKTLRNNLFFLRGLFVGLISNVKALFSGQYSSLIYVLKTKRKIK
;
A
#
# COMPACT_ATOMS: atom_id res chain seq x y z
N LYS A 1 11.38 4.84 -8.08
CA LYS A 1 12.49 5.65 -7.52
C LYS A 1 12.80 5.23 -6.07
N GLU A 2 11.78 5.03 -5.24
CA GLU A 2 11.90 4.72 -3.81
C GLU A 2 12.46 3.31 -3.54
N LEU A 3 12.05 2.32 -4.32
CA LEU A 3 12.62 0.95 -4.22
C LEU A 3 14.14 0.90 -4.50
N LYS A 4 14.70 1.87 -5.24
CA LYS A 4 16.15 1.97 -5.48
C LYS A 4 16.93 2.39 -4.23
N LYS A 5 16.33 3.13 -3.32
CA LYS A 5 16.94 3.56 -2.05
C LYS A 5 16.97 2.44 -1.01
N MET A 6 16.09 1.46 -1.17
CA MET A 6 16.06 0.29 -0.29
C MET A 6 17.17 -0.66 -0.75
N SER A 7 18.10 -1.00 0.12
CA SER A 7 19.19 -1.95 -0.13
C SER A 7 18.65 -3.38 -0.35
N LEU A 8 17.79 -3.54 -1.36
CA LEU A 8 17.28 -4.84 -1.77
C LEU A 8 18.33 -5.60 -2.55
N LYS A 9 18.32 -6.92 -2.41
CA LYS A 9 19.21 -7.81 -3.16
C LYS A 9 19.03 -7.62 -4.66
N LYS A 10 20.08 -7.83 -5.44
CA LYS A 10 20.04 -7.76 -6.91
C LYS A 10 18.95 -8.65 -7.52
N ARG A 11 18.63 -9.79 -6.86
CA ARG A 11 17.54 -10.72 -7.19
C ARG A 11 16.63 -10.89 -5.98
N ALA A 12 15.83 -9.85 -5.67
CA ALA A 12 14.91 -9.89 -4.55
C ALA A 12 13.72 -10.82 -4.83
N ARG A 13 13.20 -11.44 -3.78
CA ARG A 13 11.92 -12.17 -3.79
C ARG A 13 10.84 -11.24 -3.28
N VAL A 14 9.82 -11.00 -4.08
CA VAL A 14 8.75 -10.02 -3.82
C VAL A 14 7.40 -10.73 -3.68
N LEU A 15 6.67 -10.40 -2.63
CA LEU A 15 5.26 -10.75 -2.46
C LEU A 15 4.42 -9.48 -2.48
N ASP A 16 3.39 -9.44 -3.32
CA ASP A 16 2.42 -8.34 -3.35
C ASP A 16 1.05 -8.85 -2.87
N VAL A 17 0.56 -8.30 -1.76
CA VAL A 17 -0.69 -8.72 -1.12
C VAL A 17 -1.83 -7.78 -1.55
N GLY A 18 -2.80 -8.32 -2.28
CA GLY A 18 -3.79 -7.55 -3.02
C GLY A 18 -3.19 -6.98 -4.30
N CYS A 19 -2.57 -7.86 -5.11
CA CYS A 19 -1.79 -7.43 -6.27
C CYS A 19 -2.64 -6.91 -7.45
N GLY A 20 -3.98 -7.02 -7.37
CA GLY A 20 -4.89 -6.52 -8.39
C GLY A 20 -4.57 -7.07 -9.78
N THR A 21 -4.37 -6.18 -10.74
CA THR A 21 -4.01 -6.52 -12.13
C THR A 21 -2.54 -6.89 -12.33
N GLY A 22 -1.75 -7.00 -11.26
CA GLY A 22 -0.35 -7.44 -11.31
C GLY A 22 0.65 -6.44 -11.89
N TYR A 23 0.24 -5.18 -12.10
CA TYR A 23 1.12 -4.15 -12.70
C TYR A 23 2.45 -3.99 -11.95
N PHE A 24 2.39 -3.93 -10.60
CA PHE A 24 3.60 -3.82 -9.77
C PHE A 24 4.51 -5.04 -9.92
N LEU A 25 3.93 -6.25 -9.90
CA LEU A 25 4.68 -7.50 -10.06
C LEU A 25 5.35 -7.59 -11.43
N ALA A 26 4.67 -7.16 -12.50
CA ALA A 26 5.27 -7.09 -13.84
C ALA A 26 6.50 -6.18 -13.84
N LYS A 27 6.43 -5.02 -13.17
CA LYS A 27 7.59 -4.13 -13.02
C LYS A 27 8.72 -4.70 -12.16
N CYS A 28 8.42 -5.59 -11.25
CA CYS A 28 9.43 -6.33 -10.48
C CYS A 28 10.12 -7.39 -11.35
N LEU A 29 9.38 -8.11 -12.19
CA LEU A 29 9.94 -9.08 -13.14
C LEU A 29 10.89 -8.41 -14.14
N GLU A 30 10.54 -7.24 -14.68
CA GLU A 30 11.41 -6.44 -15.58
C GLU A 30 12.77 -6.11 -14.93
N LYS A 31 12.84 -6.09 -13.59
CA LYS A 31 14.08 -5.88 -12.82
C LYS A 31 14.83 -7.18 -12.52
N GLY A 32 14.35 -8.31 -12.99
CA GLY A 32 14.92 -9.63 -12.72
C GLY A 32 14.64 -10.13 -11.29
N TRP A 33 13.60 -9.64 -10.63
CA TRP A 33 13.16 -10.13 -9.32
C TRP A 33 12.18 -11.28 -9.49
N SER A 34 12.17 -12.22 -8.53
CA SER A 34 11.12 -13.24 -8.48
C SER A 34 9.91 -12.73 -7.73
N VAL A 35 8.72 -13.08 -8.21
CA VAL A 35 7.47 -12.51 -7.70
C VAL A 35 6.48 -13.59 -7.29
N LYS A 36 5.67 -13.28 -6.30
CA LYS A 36 4.41 -13.93 -5.95
C LYS A 36 3.37 -12.85 -5.66
N GLY A 37 2.11 -13.15 -5.92
CA GLY A 37 1.01 -12.25 -5.59
C GLY A 37 -0.12 -12.97 -4.86
N VAL A 38 -0.84 -12.23 -4.06
CA VAL A 38 -2.12 -12.65 -3.46
C VAL A 38 -3.21 -11.76 -4.03
N GLU A 39 -4.22 -12.39 -4.65
CA GLU A 39 -5.41 -11.70 -5.15
C GLU A 39 -6.63 -12.61 -5.04
N ASN A 40 -7.66 -12.16 -4.31
CA ASN A 40 -8.87 -12.94 -4.10
C ASN A 40 -9.96 -12.64 -5.12
N ASN A 41 -9.89 -11.46 -5.76
CA ASN A 41 -10.88 -11.06 -6.74
C ASN A 41 -10.65 -11.76 -8.07
N ILE A 42 -11.57 -12.64 -8.45
CA ILE A 42 -11.49 -13.42 -9.70
C ILE A 42 -11.44 -12.51 -10.94
N ASN A 43 -12.15 -11.39 -10.95
CA ASN A 43 -12.14 -10.47 -12.08
C ASN A 43 -10.77 -9.78 -12.25
N ALA A 44 -10.10 -9.41 -11.14
CA ALA A 44 -8.74 -8.90 -11.18
C ALA A 44 -7.75 -9.96 -11.65
N ARG A 45 -7.93 -11.23 -11.21
CA ARG A 45 -7.08 -12.36 -11.66
C ARG A 45 -7.23 -12.64 -13.15
N ASN A 46 -8.43 -12.51 -13.71
CA ASN A 46 -8.68 -12.81 -15.13
C ASN A 46 -7.99 -11.83 -16.11
N VAL A 47 -7.59 -10.64 -15.64
CA VAL A 47 -6.87 -9.65 -16.46
C VAL A 47 -5.35 -9.61 -16.17
N LEU A 48 -4.86 -10.54 -15.35
CA LEU A 48 -3.43 -10.65 -15.06
C LEU A 48 -2.63 -11.04 -16.31
N PRO A 49 -1.44 -10.46 -16.52
CA PRO A 49 -0.53 -10.93 -17.56
C PRO A 49 -0.18 -12.41 -17.36
N ALA A 50 -0.20 -13.20 -18.43
CA ALA A 50 0.06 -14.65 -18.40
C ALA A 50 1.39 -14.99 -17.70
N ILE A 51 2.40 -14.12 -17.83
CA ILE A 51 3.74 -14.32 -17.23
C ILE A 51 3.72 -14.39 -15.70
N ILE A 52 2.73 -13.75 -15.03
CA ILE A 52 2.61 -13.73 -13.57
C ILE A 52 1.44 -14.56 -13.05
N PHE A 53 0.51 -14.96 -13.91
CA PHE A 53 -0.72 -15.66 -13.49
C PHE A 53 -0.44 -16.93 -12.66
N LYS A 54 0.58 -17.72 -13.03
CA LYS A 54 1.00 -18.92 -12.31
C LYS A 54 1.56 -18.66 -10.91
N ASP A 55 1.97 -17.41 -10.64
CA ASP A 55 2.60 -16.98 -9.39
C ASP A 55 1.59 -16.30 -8.45
N ILE A 56 0.29 -16.34 -8.79
CA ILE A 56 -0.78 -15.77 -7.98
C ILE A 56 -1.51 -16.83 -7.20
N VAL A 57 -1.71 -16.58 -5.92
CA VAL A 57 -2.47 -17.43 -5.00
C VAL A 57 -3.67 -16.65 -4.42
N ASP A 58 -4.62 -17.36 -3.83
CA ASP A 58 -5.84 -16.79 -3.24
C ASP A 58 -5.69 -16.38 -1.76
N GLY A 59 -4.50 -16.56 -1.19
CA GLY A 59 -4.24 -16.21 0.20
C GLY A 59 -2.80 -16.43 0.61
N LEU A 60 -2.46 -16.05 1.85
CA LEU A 60 -1.11 -16.19 2.40
C LEU A 60 -0.80 -17.61 2.90
N LYS A 61 -1.82 -18.38 3.27
CA LYS A 61 -1.66 -19.72 3.86
C LYS A 61 -0.89 -20.71 2.99
N PRO A 62 -1.16 -20.84 1.67
CA PRO A 62 -0.39 -21.73 0.80
C PRO A 62 1.10 -21.43 0.82
N LEU A 63 1.49 -20.14 0.83
CA LEU A 63 2.89 -19.72 0.86
C LEU A 63 3.56 -20.05 2.21
N ILE A 64 2.80 -19.97 3.32
CA ILE A 64 3.29 -20.34 4.66
C ILE A 64 3.54 -21.84 4.73
N TYR A 65 2.63 -22.67 4.24
CA TYR A 65 2.79 -24.14 4.21
C TYR A 65 4.00 -24.57 3.38
N GLN A 66 4.32 -23.81 2.32
CA GLN A 66 5.51 -24.03 1.48
C GLN A 66 6.78 -23.42 2.10
N SER A 67 6.70 -22.84 3.30
CA SER A 67 7.83 -22.19 3.99
C SER A 67 8.50 -21.09 3.15
N GLU A 68 7.74 -20.42 2.30
CA GLU A 68 8.23 -19.34 1.44
C GLU A 68 8.75 -18.16 2.26
N LYS A 69 9.78 -17.48 1.73
CA LYS A 69 10.35 -16.25 2.32
C LYS A 69 10.56 -15.18 1.27
N PHE A 70 10.25 -13.94 1.63
CA PHE A 70 10.31 -12.78 0.75
C PHE A 70 11.20 -11.69 1.34
N ASP A 71 11.98 -11.05 0.49
CA ASP A 71 12.83 -9.91 0.86
C ASP A 71 12.02 -8.60 0.91
N LEU A 72 10.93 -8.56 0.14
CA LEU A 72 9.99 -7.45 0.10
C LEU A 72 8.56 -7.99 0.10
N ILE A 73 7.73 -7.50 1.00
CA ILE A 73 6.27 -7.69 0.97
C ILE A 73 5.63 -6.33 0.75
N THR A 74 4.69 -6.22 -0.18
CA THR A 74 4.00 -4.97 -0.50
C THR A 74 2.49 -5.11 -0.34
N MET A 75 1.86 -3.99 0.00
CA MET A 75 0.41 -3.78 0.00
C MET A 75 0.15 -2.39 -0.58
N TRP A 76 -0.45 -2.32 -1.76
CA TRP A 76 -0.78 -1.07 -2.43
C TRP A 76 -2.29 -0.85 -2.37
N HIS A 77 -2.75 0.03 -1.48
CA HIS A 77 -4.18 0.28 -1.26
C HIS A 77 -4.98 -1.02 -1.10
N SER A 78 -4.52 -1.89 -0.20
CA SER A 78 -5.15 -3.18 0.07
C SER A 78 -5.36 -3.46 1.56
N LEU A 79 -4.54 -2.88 2.46
CA LEU A 79 -4.67 -3.10 3.90
C LEU A 79 -6.01 -2.59 4.44
N GLU A 80 -6.50 -1.46 3.93
CA GLU A 80 -7.75 -0.82 4.31
C GLU A 80 -9.01 -1.62 4.00
N HIS A 81 -8.90 -2.62 3.11
CA HIS A 81 -10.00 -3.51 2.73
C HIS A 81 -10.08 -4.80 3.56
N LEU A 82 -9.07 -5.10 4.37
CA LEU A 82 -8.97 -6.38 5.06
C LEU A 82 -9.78 -6.40 6.35
N HIS A 83 -10.53 -7.49 6.58
CA HIS A 83 -11.33 -7.66 7.79
C HIS A 83 -10.45 -7.95 9.02
N ASP A 84 -9.46 -8.82 8.92
CA ASP A 84 -8.61 -9.24 10.03
C ASP A 84 -7.15 -8.82 9.82
N LEU A 85 -6.86 -7.59 10.25
CA LEU A 85 -5.51 -7.02 10.15
C LEU A 85 -4.47 -7.82 10.95
N LYS A 86 -4.85 -8.35 12.13
CA LYS A 86 -3.93 -9.10 13.00
C LYS A 86 -3.44 -10.37 12.33
N VAL A 87 -4.34 -11.15 11.77
CA VAL A 87 -4.01 -12.42 11.09
C VAL A 87 -3.10 -12.14 9.91
N VAL A 88 -3.46 -11.16 9.07
CA VAL A 88 -2.67 -10.84 7.87
C VAL A 88 -1.27 -10.35 8.25
N ILE A 89 -1.12 -9.47 9.24
CA ILE A 89 0.20 -8.97 9.68
C ILE A 89 1.04 -10.12 10.26
N GLN A 90 0.44 -11.03 11.03
CA GLN A 90 1.14 -12.20 11.55
C GLN A 90 1.60 -13.15 10.43
N ASP A 91 0.76 -13.37 9.43
CA ASP A 91 1.10 -14.22 8.29
C ASP A 91 2.18 -13.59 7.41
N MET A 92 2.12 -12.28 7.14
CA MET A 92 3.21 -11.57 6.49
C MET A 92 4.53 -11.67 7.27
N LYS A 93 4.46 -11.59 8.61
CA LYS A 93 5.66 -11.78 9.45
C LYS A 93 6.29 -13.16 9.30
N LYS A 94 5.48 -14.22 9.17
CA LYS A 94 5.98 -15.59 8.90
C LYS A 94 6.64 -15.69 7.52
N LEU A 95 6.16 -14.93 6.54
CA LEU A 95 6.65 -14.93 5.16
C LEU A 95 7.85 -14.00 4.93
N LEU A 96 8.08 -13.04 5.83
CA LEU A 96 9.18 -12.09 5.69
C LEU A 96 10.53 -12.75 5.99
N SER A 97 11.53 -12.49 5.16
CA SER A 97 12.92 -12.90 5.44
C SER A 97 13.50 -12.10 6.61
N PRO A 98 14.55 -12.56 7.30
CA PRO A 98 15.10 -11.89 8.49
C PRO A 98 15.53 -10.43 8.26
N THR A 99 15.94 -10.09 7.04
CA THR A 99 16.33 -8.73 6.63
C THR A 99 15.30 -8.07 5.74
N GLY A 100 14.13 -8.70 5.58
CA GLY A 100 13.07 -8.24 4.68
C GLY A 100 12.39 -6.96 5.17
N VAL A 101 11.66 -6.36 4.25
CA VAL A 101 10.95 -5.09 4.46
C VAL A 101 9.50 -5.27 4.03
N ILE A 102 8.57 -4.66 4.77
CA ILE A 102 7.17 -4.53 4.35
C ILE A 102 6.94 -3.08 3.94
N LEU A 103 6.29 -2.88 2.79
CA LEU A 103 5.77 -1.59 2.33
C LEU A 103 4.25 -1.64 2.34
N VAL A 104 3.63 -0.69 3.00
CA VAL A 104 2.17 -0.53 3.01
C VAL A 104 1.83 0.86 2.53
N ALA A 105 1.10 0.97 1.43
CA ALA A 105 0.54 2.22 0.94
C ALA A 105 -0.94 2.29 1.30
N CYS A 106 -1.34 3.36 1.98
CA CYS A 106 -2.74 3.60 2.36
C CYS A 106 -3.08 5.09 2.28
N PRO A 107 -4.35 5.43 2.07
CA PRO A 107 -4.85 6.79 2.24
C PRO A 107 -4.62 7.29 3.67
N ASN A 108 -4.34 8.59 3.79
CA ASN A 108 -4.08 9.26 5.06
C ASN A 108 -5.19 10.27 5.37
N HIS A 109 -6.08 9.94 6.28
CA HIS A 109 -7.22 10.80 6.64
C HIS A 109 -6.81 12.10 7.36
N LYS A 110 -5.52 12.30 7.65
CA LYS A 110 -4.96 13.56 8.20
C LYS A 110 -4.40 14.49 7.13
N SER A 111 -4.55 14.16 5.86
CA SER A 111 -4.14 15.02 4.76
C SER A 111 -5.00 16.28 4.65
N PHE A 112 -4.50 17.28 3.91
CA PHE A 112 -5.27 18.49 3.67
C PHE A 112 -6.52 18.24 2.84
N ASP A 113 -6.42 17.46 1.77
CA ASP A 113 -7.55 17.12 0.91
C ASP A 113 -8.63 16.34 1.68
N ALA A 114 -8.27 15.42 2.60
CA ALA A 114 -9.23 14.78 3.50
C ALA A 114 -9.96 15.81 4.38
N SER A 115 -9.24 16.77 4.96
CA SER A 115 -9.82 17.83 5.77
C SER A 115 -10.69 18.79 4.96
N PHE A 116 -10.33 19.03 3.69
CA PHE A 116 -11.05 19.91 2.77
C PHE A 116 -12.37 19.30 2.31
N TYR A 117 -12.35 18.03 1.88
CA TYR A 117 -13.56 17.34 1.36
C TYR A 117 -14.43 16.73 2.45
N LYS A 118 -13.88 16.57 3.68
CA LYS A 118 -14.61 15.97 4.81
C LYS A 118 -15.22 14.63 4.41
N GLU A 119 -16.53 14.45 4.69
CA GLU A 119 -17.30 13.23 4.35
C GLU A 119 -17.33 12.90 2.85
N ASN A 120 -17.06 13.87 1.98
CA ASN A 120 -17.01 13.68 0.54
C ASN A 120 -15.61 13.33 0.00
N TRP A 121 -14.65 13.11 0.89
CA TRP A 121 -13.32 12.68 0.47
C TRP A 121 -13.37 11.28 -0.14
N ALA A 122 -13.05 11.19 -1.44
CA ALA A 122 -13.24 9.94 -2.20
C ALA A 122 -12.46 8.76 -1.62
N ALA A 123 -11.34 9.00 -0.91
CA ALA A 123 -10.56 7.93 -0.31
C ALA A 123 -11.14 7.40 1.01
N TYR A 124 -12.26 7.91 1.51
CA TYR A 124 -13.04 7.18 2.52
C TYR A 124 -13.67 5.93 1.95
N ASP A 125 -14.09 5.95 0.69
CA ASP A 125 -14.56 4.81 -0.09
C ASP A 125 -15.45 3.82 0.68
N ALA A 126 -16.38 4.33 1.47
CA ALA A 126 -17.29 3.51 2.26
C ALA A 126 -18.32 2.81 1.36
N PRO A 127 -18.64 1.53 1.58
CA PRO A 127 -18.20 0.67 2.68
C PRO A 127 -16.95 -0.18 2.37
N ARG A 128 -16.26 0.03 1.25
CA ARG A 128 -15.13 -0.81 0.82
C ARG A 128 -13.89 -0.66 1.71
N HIS A 129 -13.57 0.58 2.15
CA HIS A 129 -12.54 0.84 3.13
C HIS A 129 -13.09 0.62 4.53
N LEU A 130 -12.64 -0.45 5.17
CA LEU A 130 -13.05 -0.81 6.54
C LEU A 130 -12.24 -0.03 7.58
N TRP A 131 -11.08 0.50 7.21
CA TRP A 131 -10.13 1.15 8.10
C TRP A 131 -9.60 2.44 7.46
N HIS A 132 -9.43 3.47 8.30
CA HIS A 132 -8.80 4.72 7.90
C HIS A 132 -7.56 4.95 8.75
N PHE A 133 -6.42 5.07 8.08
CA PHE A 133 -5.13 5.15 8.74
C PHE A 133 -4.56 6.57 8.75
N ASP A 134 -3.73 6.81 9.78
CA ASP A 134 -2.74 7.87 9.84
C ASP A 134 -1.39 7.27 10.28
N LYS A 135 -0.35 8.10 10.38
CA LYS A 135 0.98 7.64 10.82
C LYS A 135 0.95 7.03 12.23
N LYS A 136 0.14 7.60 13.13
CA LYS A 136 0.03 7.13 14.53
C LYS A 136 -0.65 5.76 14.60
N ALA A 137 -1.77 5.61 13.92
CA ALA A 137 -2.51 4.34 13.87
C ALA A 137 -1.67 3.24 13.22
N MET A 138 -1.03 3.53 12.07
CA MET A 138 -0.16 2.57 11.38
C MET A 138 1.01 2.13 12.26
N LYS A 139 1.70 3.09 12.90
CA LYS A 139 2.79 2.78 13.85
C LYS A 139 2.32 1.90 15.01
N ALA A 140 1.17 2.21 15.61
CA ALA A 140 0.61 1.44 16.72
C ALA A 140 0.25 0.02 16.28
N LEU A 141 -0.46 -0.14 15.17
CA LEU A 141 -0.88 -1.42 14.63
C LEU A 141 0.32 -2.36 14.40
N PHE A 142 1.35 -1.90 13.72
CA PHE A 142 2.50 -2.75 13.39
C PHE A 142 3.43 -2.97 14.59
N LEU A 143 3.47 -2.02 15.55
CA LEU A 143 4.27 -2.16 16.77
C LEU A 143 3.82 -3.36 17.62
N THR A 144 2.51 -3.62 17.72
CA THR A 144 1.95 -4.77 18.46
C THR A 144 2.37 -6.12 17.88
N HIS A 145 2.84 -6.14 16.63
CA HIS A 145 3.34 -7.34 15.93
C HIS A 145 4.87 -7.40 15.82
N ASN A 146 5.59 -6.59 16.62
CA ASN A 146 7.06 -6.48 16.62
C ASN A 146 7.65 -5.93 15.31
N PHE A 147 6.94 -5.07 14.62
CA PHE A 147 7.48 -4.26 13.55
C PHE A 147 7.79 -2.85 14.04
N GLN A 148 8.75 -2.21 13.40
CA GLN A 148 9.06 -0.80 13.58
C GLN A 148 8.79 -0.07 12.26
N LEU A 149 8.05 1.03 12.34
CA LEU A 149 7.94 1.99 11.25
C LEU A 149 9.26 2.76 11.17
N THR A 150 10.03 2.56 10.11
CA THR A 150 11.36 3.17 9.92
C THR A 150 11.31 4.44 9.10
N GLU A 151 10.38 4.53 8.15
CA GLU A 151 10.25 5.65 7.24
C GLU A 151 8.81 5.78 6.74
N THR A 152 8.42 6.98 6.33
CA THR A 152 7.19 7.24 5.57
C THR A 152 7.54 8.00 4.31
N LEU A 153 7.03 7.55 3.15
CA LEU A 153 7.29 8.14 1.85
C LEU A 153 5.99 8.70 1.25
N PRO A 154 6.04 9.81 0.52
CA PRO A 154 4.86 10.41 -0.08
C PRO A 154 4.39 9.67 -1.34
N MET A 155 3.08 9.65 -1.57
CA MET A 155 2.48 9.32 -2.87
C MET A 155 1.88 10.59 -3.49
N LEU A 156 2.72 11.33 -4.23
CA LEU A 156 2.39 12.68 -4.70
C LEU A 156 1.20 12.73 -5.67
N TRP A 157 1.01 11.68 -6.48
CA TRP A 157 -0.05 11.65 -7.49
C TRP A 157 -1.43 11.37 -6.89
N ASP A 158 -1.49 10.73 -5.74
CA ASP A 158 -2.74 10.35 -5.09
C ASP A 158 -3.57 11.56 -4.69
N SER A 159 -2.94 12.67 -4.28
CA SER A 159 -3.67 13.89 -3.93
C SER A 159 -4.48 14.43 -5.11
N PHE A 160 -3.93 14.37 -6.32
CA PHE A 160 -4.62 14.79 -7.54
C PHE A 160 -5.76 13.83 -7.89
N PHE A 161 -5.46 12.53 -7.90
CA PHE A 161 -6.44 11.50 -8.23
C PHE A 161 -7.63 11.52 -7.27
N VAL A 162 -7.37 11.51 -5.97
CA VAL A 162 -8.41 11.51 -4.93
C VAL A 162 -9.22 12.82 -4.95
N SER A 163 -8.57 13.97 -5.14
CA SER A 163 -9.26 15.25 -5.23
C SER A 163 -10.17 15.32 -6.46
N ILE A 164 -9.71 14.86 -7.62
CA ILE A 164 -10.55 14.79 -8.84
C ILE A 164 -11.76 13.88 -8.62
N LEU A 165 -11.57 12.72 -7.99
CA LEU A 165 -12.68 11.81 -7.66
C LEU A 165 -13.67 12.45 -6.67
N SER A 166 -13.18 13.14 -5.65
CA SER A 166 -14.02 13.84 -4.66
C SER A 166 -14.86 14.92 -5.31
N GLU A 167 -14.29 15.72 -6.20
CA GLU A 167 -15.02 16.73 -6.97
C GLU A 167 -16.05 16.10 -7.93
N LYS A 168 -15.71 14.96 -8.54
CA LYS A 168 -16.65 14.23 -9.40
C LYS A 168 -17.84 13.70 -8.60
N THR A 169 -17.64 13.21 -7.40
CA THR A 169 -18.70 12.76 -6.48
C THR A 169 -19.61 13.92 -6.09
N LEU A 170 -19.07 15.12 -5.91
CA LEU A 170 -19.80 16.35 -5.66
C LEU A 170 -20.54 16.90 -6.90
N ARG A 171 -20.44 16.20 -8.06
CA ARG A 171 -21.04 16.61 -9.35
C ARG A 171 -20.64 18.02 -9.79
N ASN A 172 -19.40 18.43 -9.47
CA ASN A 172 -18.87 19.73 -9.87
C ASN A 172 -18.51 19.72 -11.36
N ASN A 173 -19.05 20.65 -12.14
CA ASN A 173 -18.76 20.76 -13.58
C ASN A 173 -17.27 21.03 -13.88
N LEU A 174 -16.55 21.67 -12.95
CA LEU A 174 -15.11 21.93 -13.05
C LEU A 174 -14.27 20.91 -12.25
N PHE A 175 -14.80 19.69 -12.03
CA PHE A 175 -14.22 18.68 -11.15
C PHE A 175 -12.73 18.44 -11.44
N PHE A 176 -12.32 18.42 -12.69
CA PHE A 176 -10.94 18.16 -13.08
C PHE A 176 -10.00 19.30 -12.64
N LEU A 177 -10.32 20.55 -13.04
CA LEU A 177 -9.49 21.71 -12.72
C LEU A 177 -9.42 21.96 -11.21
N ARG A 178 -10.58 21.90 -10.54
CA ARG A 178 -10.66 22.11 -9.10
C ARG A 178 -9.95 20.98 -8.34
N GLY A 179 -10.11 19.73 -8.77
CA GLY A 179 -9.40 18.59 -8.18
C GLY A 179 -7.89 18.71 -8.33
N LEU A 180 -7.38 19.14 -9.49
CA LEU A 180 -5.96 19.43 -9.67
C LEU A 180 -5.47 20.53 -8.72
N PHE A 181 -6.23 21.62 -8.58
CA PHE A 181 -5.87 22.72 -7.70
C PHE A 181 -5.83 22.31 -6.23
N VAL A 182 -6.85 21.61 -5.74
CA VAL A 182 -6.89 21.08 -4.35
C VAL A 182 -5.77 20.07 -4.12
N GLY A 183 -5.52 19.17 -5.07
CA GLY A 183 -4.43 18.20 -5.00
C GLY A 183 -3.06 18.87 -4.91
N LEU A 184 -2.84 19.95 -5.68
CA LEU A 184 -1.62 20.75 -5.60
C LEU A 184 -1.46 21.40 -4.22
N ILE A 185 -2.52 22.07 -3.71
CA ILE A 185 -2.49 22.67 -2.38
C ILE A 185 -2.22 21.61 -1.31
N SER A 186 -2.82 20.41 -1.43
CA SER A 186 -2.60 19.31 -0.51
C SER A 186 -1.11 18.92 -0.48
N ASN A 187 -0.49 18.74 -1.65
CA ASN A 187 0.94 18.43 -1.73
C ASN A 187 1.83 19.54 -1.16
N VAL A 188 1.53 20.82 -1.47
CA VAL A 188 2.30 21.95 -0.92
C VAL A 188 2.22 22.00 0.60
N LYS A 189 1.03 21.87 1.18
CA LYS A 189 0.85 21.80 2.64
C LYS A 189 1.54 20.57 3.24
N ALA A 190 1.55 19.46 2.52
CA ALA A 190 2.21 18.24 2.96
C ALA A 190 3.74 18.35 3.01
N LEU A 191 4.38 19.26 2.24
CA LEU A 191 5.83 19.52 2.35
C LEU A 191 6.21 19.97 3.77
N PHE A 192 5.33 20.72 4.46
CA PHE A 192 5.58 21.24 5.81
C PHE A 192 5.06 20.29 6.90
N SER A 193 3.90 19.65 6.67
CA SER A 193 3.26 18.80 7.68
C SER A 193 3.66 17.33 7.58
N GLY A 194 4.17 16.90 6.43
CA GLY A 194 4.39 15.49 6.09
C GLY A 194 3.09 14.68 5.92
N GLN A 195 1.91 15.34 5.86
CA GLN A 195 0.60 14.69 5.76
C GLN A 195 0.11 14.66 4.30
N TYR A 196 0.75 13.83 3.47
CA TYR A 196 0.31 13.61 2.09
C TYR A 196 -1.01 12.82 2.05
N SER A 197 -1.74 12.92 0.93
CA SER A 197 -3.04 12.27 0.71
C SER A 197 -2.95 10.75 0.91
N SER A 198 -1.90 10.14 0.40
CA SER A 198 -1.52 8.76 0.70
C SER A 198 -0.05 8.67 1.10
N LEU A 199 0.27 7.69 1.93
CA LEU A 199 1.61 7.46 2.45
C LEU A 199 2.03 6.01 2.25
N ILE A 200 3.30 5.81 1.90
CA ILE A 200 3.93 4.49 1.94
C ILE A 200 4.68 4.36 3.26
N TYR A 201 4.33 3.37 4.03
CA TYR A 201 4.93 3.05 5.32
C TYR A 201 5.97 1.95 5.14
N VAL A 202 7.22 2.23 5.54
CA VAL A 202 8.34 1.29 5.49
C VAL A 202 8.49 0.62 6.86
N LEU A 203 8.29 -0.68 6.90
CA LEU A 203 8.21 -1.45 8.13
C LEU A 203 9.28 -2.55 8.14
N LYS A 204 10.01 -2.66 9.25
CA LYS A 204 11.03 -3.70 9.48
C LYS A 204 10.77 -4.39 10.81
N THR A 205 11.14 -5.66 10.93
CA THR A 205 11.10 -6.35 12.21
C THR A 205 12.00 -5.67 13.23
N LYS A 206 11.53 -5.51 14.47
CA LYS A 206 12.41 -5.06 15.56
C LYS A 206 13.49 -6.11 15.78
N ARG A 207 14.75 -5.71 15.71
CA ARG A 207 15.84 -6.57 16.14
C ARG A 207 15.73 -6.78 17.65
N LYS A 208 15.73 -8.04 18.11
CA LYS A 208 15.96 -8.31 19.54
C LYS A 208 17.39 -7.82 19.83
N ILE A 209 17.51 -6.80 20.65
CA ILE A 209 18.79 -6.48 21.29
C ILE A 209 19.11 -7.70 22.15
N LYS A 210 20.18 -8.41 21.81
CA LYS A 210 20.71 -9.48 22.62
C LYS A 210 21.34 -8.89 23.86
#